data_4cc01086a9f6f6369e82082f4fcdc34f
#
_entry.id   4cc01086a9f6f6369e82082f4fcdc34f
#
_cell.length_a   1.000
_cell.length_b   1.000
_cell.length_c   1.000
_cell.angle_alpha   90.00
_cell.angle_beta   90.00
_cell.angle_gamma   90.00
#
_symmetry.space_group_name_H-M   'P 1'
#
loop_
_entity.id
_entity.type
_entity.pdbx_description
1 polymer ?
#
loop_
_entity_poly.entity_id
_entity_poly.type
_entity_poly.pdbx_seq_one_letter_code
_entity_poly.pdbx_strand_id
1 'polypeptide(L)'
;MASSNRKYKIPISVLVVIHTPDLQVLMMERATWPGFWQSVTGSLDHEGEALREAALREVREETGLDATQYVLSDWGRSQHFDIFPRHQSRFAPGVTRNLEHVFSLEVPRPLEVKLAEGEHTSYRWLPWQEAAALTLSW
;
A
#
# COMPACT_ATOMS: atom_id res chain seq x y z
N MET A 1 -13.70 21.54 -1.70
CA MET A 1 -13.17 21.34 -3.01
C MET A 1 -12.64 19.98 -3.18
N ALA A 2 -12.94 19.45 -4.23
CA ALA A 2 -12.65 18.05 -4.42
C ALA A 2 -11.17 17.79 -4.56
N SER A 3 -10.73 16.75 -3.89
CA SER A 3 -9.39 16.21 -4.08
C SER A 3 -9.17 15.77 -5.52
N SER A 4 -10.26 15.50 -6.27
CA SER A 4 -10.16 15.12 -7.67
C SER A 4 -9.44 16.15 -8.53
N ASN A 5 -9.35 17.38 -8.05
CA ASN A 5 -8.63 18.44 -8.75
C ASN A 5 -7.20 18.58 -8.28
N ARG A 6 -6.77 17.73 -7.38
CA ARG A 6 -5.42 17.80 -6.85
C ARG A 6 -4.42 17.44 -7.94
N LYS A 7 -3.47 18.33 -8.14
CA LYS A 7 -2.44 18.13 -9.14
C LYS A 7 -1.33 17.20 -8.65
N TYR A 8 -1.04 17.24 -7.35
CA TYR A 8 0.07 16.49 -6.77
C TYR A 8 -0.43 15.51 -5.71
N LYS A 9 0.34 14.43 -5.55
CA LYS A 9 0.08 13.47 -4.47
C LYS A 9 0.40 14.07 -3.12
N ILE A 10 -0.34 13.67 -2.11
CA ILE A 10 -0.05 14.04 -0.72
C ILE A 10 1.10 13.15 -0.25
N PRO A 11 2.16 13.71 0.37
CA PRO A 11 3.31 12.93 0.83
C PRO A 11 3.05 12.25 2.19
N ILE A 12 1.87 11.70 2.36
CA ILE A 12 1.45 10.89 3.50
C ILE A 12 0.74 9.70 2.91
N SER A 13 1.16 8.50 3.32
CA SER A 13 0.60 7.28 2.75
C SER A 13 0.37 6.24 3.82
N VAL A 14 -0.34 5.18 3.44
CA VAL A 14 -0.52 4.00 4.27
C VAL A 14 0.16 2.83 3.58
N LEU A 15 0.65 1.89 4.38
CA LEU A 15 1.15 0.60 3.95
C LEU A 15 0.32 -0.44 4.68
N VAL A 16 -0.32 -1.35 3.95
CA VAL A 16 -1.12 -2.39 4.59
C VAL A 16 -0.53 -3.75 4.25
N VAL A 17 0.00 -4.43 5.26
CA VAL A 17 0.54 -5.78 5.11
C VAL A 17 -0.64 -6.75 5.29
N ILE A 18 -1.00 -7.47 4.23
CA ILE A 18 -2.10 -8.44 4.29
C ILE A 18 -1.47 -9.81 4.50
N HIS A 19 -1.91 -10.51 5.55
CA HIS A 19 -1.30 -11.76 5.93
C HIS A 19 -2.31 -12.74 6.51
N THR A 20 -1.95 -14.02 6.48
CA THR A 20 -2.72 -15.09 7.11
C THR A 20 -2.24 -15.28 8.55
N PRO A 21 -2.98 -16.07 9.37
CA PRO A 21 -2.53 -16.33 10.75
C PRO A 21 -1.16 -17.01 10.81
N ASP A 22 -0.80 -17.82 9.80
CA ASP A 22 0.52 -18.47 9.75
C ASP A 22 1.54 -17.63 8.97
N LEU A 23 1.25 -16.33 8.79
CA LEU A 23 2.18 -15.34 8.25
C LEU A 23 2.62 -15.61 6.81
N GLN A 24 1.68 -16.00 5.97
CA GLN A 24 1.84 -15.86 4.53
C GLN A 24 1.39 -14.46 4.16
N VAL A 25 2.23 -13.75 3.43
CA VAL A 25 2.03 -12.33 3.14
C VAL A 25 1.73 -12.15 1.65
N LEU A 26 0.74 -11.31 1.37
CA LEU A 26 0.40 -10.95 0.01
C LEU A 26 1.41 -9.95 -0.53
N MET A 27 2.03 -10.28 -1.67
CA MET A 27 2.93 -9.39 -2.38
C MET A 27 2.42 -9.23 -3.80
N MET A 28 2.52 -8.00 -4.31
CA MET A 28 2.04 -7.66 -5.65
C MET A 28 3.16 -7.01 -6.45
N GLU A 29 3.26 -7.39 -7.71
CA GLU A 29 4.29 -6.87 -8.60
C GLU A 29 3.76 -5.64 -9.35
N ARG A 30 4.54 -4.56 -9.34
CA ARG A 30 4.13 -3.32 -10.01
C ARG A 30 4.17 -3.47 -11.54
N ALA A 31 3.11 -3.02 -12.18
CA ALA A 31 3.01 -3.06 -13.63
C ALA A 31 4.08 -2.19 -14.31
N THR A 32 4.37 -1.03 -13.71
CA THR A 32 5.30 -0.07 -14.28
C THR A 32 6.75 -0.29 -13.86
N TRP A 33 7.00 -1.27 -13.00
CA TRP A 33 8.35 -1.57 -12.53
C TRP A 33 8.45 -3.07 -12.28
N PRO A 34 8.60 -3.88 -13.33
CA PRO A 34 8.69 -5.34 -13.19
C PRO A 34 9.82 -5.72 -12.24
N GLY A 35 9.54 -6.71 -11.39
CA GLY A 35 10.47 -7.14 -10.36
C GLY A 35 10.35 -6.37 -9.06
N PHE A 36 9.57 -5.29 -9.02
CA PHE A 36 9.33 -4.54 -7.79
C PHE A 36 8.05 -5.08 -7.16
N TRP A 37 8.19 -5.76 -6.02
CA TRP A 37 7.08 -6.36 -5.27
C TRP A 37 6.80 -5.56 -4.02
N GLN A 38 5.53 -5.42 -3.68
CA GLN A 38 5.13 -4.60 -2.54
C GLN A 38 3.82 -5.07 -1.95
N SER A 39 3.55 -4.64 -0.70
CA SER A 39 2.25 -4.76 -0.07
C SER A 39 1.34 -3.65 -0.61
N VAL A 40 0.10 -3.60 -0.12
CA VAL A 40 -0.81 -2.51 -0.47
C VAL A 40 -0.23 -1.19 0.04
N THR A 41 -0.18 -0.19 -0.82
CA THR A 41 0.30 1.13 -0.42
C THR A 41 -0.36 2.21 -1.26
N GLY A 42 -0.58 3.37 -0.67
CA GLY A 42 -1.11 4.50 -1.41
C GLY A 42 -1.18 5.75 -0.57
N SER A 43 -1.16 6.89 -1.26
CA SER A 43 -1.25 8.20 -0.63
C SER A 43 -2.68 8.50 -0.17
N LEU A 44 -2.81 9.41 0.79
CA LEU A 44 -4.11 9.95 1.16
C LEU A 44 -4.79 10.53 -0.08
N ASP A 45 -6.10 10.34 -0.17
CA ASP A 45 -6.89 10.84 -1.29
C ASP A 45 -7.13 12.35 -1.18
N HIS A 46 -7.23 12.84 0.04
CA HIS A 46 -7.40 14.26 0.32
C HIS A 46 -6.83 14.59 1.69
N GLU A 47 -6.54 15.86 1.90
CA GLU A 47 -6.03 16.29 3.19
C GLU A 47 -7.11 16.09 4.24
N GLY A 48 -6.71 15.52 5.38
CA GLY A 48 -7.66 15.22 6.43
C GLY A 48 -8.32 13.86 6.32
N GLU A 49 -8.05 13.09 5.26
CA GLU A 49 -8.54 11.71 5.21
C GLU A 49 -7.96 10.93 6.40
N ALA A 50 -8.84 10.24 7.15
CA ALA A 50 -8.37 9.42 8.26
C ALA A 50 -7.50 8.28 7.73
N LEU A 51 -6.42 7.96 8.45
CA LEU A 51 -5.50 6.91 8.02
C LEU A 51 -6.21 5.58 7.82
N ARG A 52 -7.12 5.23 8.73
CA ARG A 52 -7.87 3.98 8.61
C ARG A 52 -8.75 3.97 7.36
N GLU A 53 -9.36 5.11 7.02
CA GLU A 53 -10.18 5.19 5.81
C GLU A 53 -9.32 5.03 4.56
N ALA A 54 -8.12 5.63 4.57
CA ALA A 54 -7.18 5.45 3.47
C ALA A 54 -6.78 3.99 3.32
N ALA A 55 -6.52 3.30 4.44
CA ALA A 55 -6.16 1.89 4.42
C ALA A 55 -7.29 1.04 3.84
N LEU A 56 -8.53 1.27 4.29
CA LEU A 56 -9.70 0.54 3.75
C LEU A 56 -9.84 0.75 2.25
N ARG A 57 -9.70 1.99 1.82
CA ARG A 57 -9.86 2.35 0.42
C ARG A 57 -8.78 1.71 -0.44
N GLU A 58 -7.51 1.80 -0.01
CA GLU A 58 -6.42 1.25 -0.80
C GLU A 58 -6.49 -0.26 -0.90
N VAL A 59 -6.88 -0.95 0.18
CA VAL A 59 -7.05 -2.40 0.12
C VAL A 59 -8.10 -2.76 -0.92
N ARG A 60 -9.24 -2.06 -0.92
CA ARG A 60 -10.29 -2.34 -1.89
C ARG A 60 -9.85 -2.04 -3.31
N GLU A 61 -9.18 -0.91 -3.51
CA GLU A 61 -8.74 -0.52 -4.86
C GLU A 61 -7.71 -1.49 -5.42
N GLU A 62 -6.77 -1.94 -4.60
CA GLU A 62 -5.66 -2.74 -5.11
C GLU A 62 -5.92 -4.24 -5.09
N THR A 63 -6.82 -4.73 -4.25
CA THR A 63 -7.04 -6.16 -4.10
C THR A 63 -8.48 -6.61 -4.30
N GLY A 64 -9.42 -5.69 -4.30
CA GLY A 64 -10.84 -6.03 -4.34
C GLY A 64 -11.40 -6.52 -3.01
N LEU A 65 -10.57 -6.64 -1.97
CA LEU A 65 -11.01 -7.12 -0.67
C LEU A 65 -11.69 -6.02 0.13
N ASP A 66 -12.72 -6.41 0.89
CA ASP A 66 -13.36 -5.51 1.84
C ASP A 66 -12.72 -5.72 3.20
N ALA A 67 -11.82 -4.81 3.58
CA ALA A 67 -11.05 -4.96 4.81
C ALA A 67 -11.93 -4.89 6.08
N THR A 68 -13.16 -4.37 5.98
CA THR A 68 -14.07 -4.36 7.13
C THR A 68 -14.54 -5.76 7.52
N GLN A 69 -14.37 -6.75 6.63
CA GLN A 69 -14.72 -8.14 6.89
C GLN A 69 -13.63 -8.89 7.66
N TYR A 70 -12.49 -8.27 7.89
CA TYR A 70 -11.31 -8.89 8.48
C TYR A 70 -10.75 -8.00 9.58
N VAL A 71 -9.61 -8.37 10.15
CA VAL A 71 -9.02 -7.62 11.27
C VAL A 71 -7.97 -6.66 10.73
N LEU A 72 -8.34 -5.38 10.66
CA LEU A 72 -7.43 -4.31 10.26
C LEU A 72 -6.86 -3.66 11.52
N SER A 73 -5.54 -3.67 11.64
CA SER A 73 -4.85 -3.16 12.81
C SER A 73 -3.92 -2.02 12.44
N ASP A 74 -4.01 -0.92 13.19
CA ASP A 74 -3.08 0.21 13.08
C ASP A 74 -1.92 -0.10 14.01
N TRP A 75 -0.70 -0.17 13.46
CA TRP A 75 0.46 -0.50 14.28
C TRP A 75 0.95 0.69 15.11
N GLY A 76 0.40 1.89 14.88
CA GLY A 76 0.88 3.09 15.56
C GLY A 76 2.31 3.41 15.20
N ARG A 77 2.73 3.00 14.02
CA ARG A 77 4.11 3.10 13.57
C ARG A 77 4.15 3.77 12.21
N SER A 78 5.12 4.67 12.06
CA SER A 78 5.31 5.36 10.79
C SER A 78 6.78 5.59 10.55
N GLN A 79 7.13 5.85 9.29
CA GLN A 79 8.49 6.20 8.92
C GLN A 79 8.50 7.08 7.70
N HIS A 80 9.52 7.91 7.61
CA HIS A 80 9.77 8.66 6.39
C HIS A 80 10.63 7.82 5.45
N PHE A 81 10.39 7.97 4.16
CA PHE A 81 11.32 7.43 3.17
C PHE A 81 11.50 8.46 2.06
N ASP A 82 12.65 8.38 1.43
CA ASP A 82 12.95 9.26 0.31
C ASP A 82 12.16 8.80 -0.90
N ILE A 83 11.53 9.75 -1.58
CA ILE A 83 10.78 9.44 -2.80
C ILE A 83 11.78 9.17 -3.91
N PHE A 84 11.61 8.04 -4.62
CA PHE A 84 12.49 7.73 -5.75
C PHE A 84 12.46 8.86 -6.76
N PRO A 85 13.61 9.24 -7.34
CA PRO A 85 13.66 10.33 -8.32
C PRO A 85 12.64 10.16 -9.44
N ARG A 86 12.40 8.93 -9.89
CA ARG A 86 11.43 8.66 -10.96
C ARG A 86 9.99 8.99 -10.56
N HIS A 87 9.69 9.14 -9.29
CA HIS A 87 8.36 9.43 -8.80
C HIS A 87 8.20 10.85 -8.27
N GLN A 88 9.28 11.62 -8.20
CA GLN A 88 9.22 12.95 -7.56
C GLN A 88 8.31 13.92 -8.30
N SER A 89 8.15 13.74 -9.61
CA SER A 89 7.28 14.61 -10.39
C SER A 89 5.80 14.49 -9.99
N ARG A 90 5.43 13.44 -9.28
CA ARG A 90 4.06 13.25 -8.80
C ARG A 90 3.74 14.13 -7.60
N PHE A 91 4.75 14.71 -6.98
CA PHE A 91 4.62 15.51 -5.77
C PHE A 91 4.93 16.97 -6.08
N ALA A 92 4.50 17.86 -5.18
CA ALA A 92 4.80 19.28 -5.34
C ALA A 92 6.31 19.52 -5.37
N PRO A 93 6.78 20.55 -6.07
CA PRO A 93 8.20 20.87 -6.10
C PRO A 93 8.74 21.03 -4.68
N GLY A 94 9.92 20.46 -4.43
CA GLY A 94 10.56 20.51 -3.12
C GLY A 94 10.16 19.39 -2.18
N VAL A 95 9.15 18.59 -2.53
CA VAL A 95 8.75 17.43 -1.72
C VAL A 95 9.64 16.26 -2.11
N THR A 96 10.46 15.79 -1.16
CA THR A 96 11.39 14.68 -1.42
C THR A 96 11.19 13.51 -0.49
N ARG A 97 10.35 13.63 0.54
CA ARG A 97 10.13 12.58 1.52
C ARG A 97 8.64 12.34 1.72
N ASN A 98 8.29 11.09 1.97
CA ASN A 98 6.93 10.65 2.22
C ASN A 98 6.86 10.04 3.62
N LEU A 99 5.79 10.35 4.38
CA LEU A 99 5.55 9.75 5.68
C LEU A 99 4.58 8.58 5.49
N GLU A 100 5.02 7.37 5.81
CA GLU A 100 4.23 6.16 5.62
C GLU A 100 3.78 5.59 6.97
N HIS A 101 2.48 5.34 7.10
CA HIS A 101 1.88 4.75 8.30
C HIS A 101 1.55 3.29 8.04
N VAL A 102 1.87 2.42 9.00
CA VAL A 102 1.80 0.97 8.81
C VAL A 102 0.55 0.37 9.44
N PHE A 103 -0.14 -0.44 8.65
CA PHE A 103 -1.29 -1.23 9.08
C PHE A 103 -1.04 -2.68 8.70
N SER A 104 -1.77 -3.59 9.33
CA SER A 104 -1.84 -4.96 8.86
C SER A 104 -3.29 -5.39 8.75
N LEU A 105 -3.55 -6.33 7.84
CA LEU A 105 -4.88 -6.91 7.66
C LEU A 105 -4.71 -8.42 7.76
N GLU A 106 -5.32 -9.03 8.78
CA GLU A 106 -5.28 -10.48 8.90
C GLU A 106 -6.49 -11.09 8.21
N VAL A 107 -6.23 -12.00 7.27
CA VAL A 107 -7.26 -12.75 6.56
C VAL A 107 -7.11 -14.24 6.92
N PRO A 108 -8.19 -15.04 6.81
CA PRO A 108 -8.14 -16.41 7.34
C PRO A 108 -7.29 -17.38 6.53
N ARG A 109 -7.04 -17.09 5.28
CA ARG A 109 -6.27 -17.95 4.37
C ARG A 109 -5.83 -17.13 3.17
N PRO A 110 -4.92 -17.64 2.33
CA PRO A 110 -4.60 -16.94 1.09
C PRO A 110 -5.87 -16.82 0.24
N LEU A 111 -6.32 -15.58 0.04
CA LEU A 111 -7.54 -15.27 -0.69
C LEU A 111 -7.22 -14.96 -2.14
N GLU A 112 -8.20 -15.16 -3.00
CA GLU A 112 -8.09 -14.70 -4.37
C GLU A 112 -8.16 -13.18 -4.39
N VAL A 113 -7.26 -12.57 -5.17
CA VAL A 113 -7.11 -11.12 -5.24
C VAL A 113 -7.45 -10.66 -6.65
N LYS A 114 -8.23 -9.59 -6.73
CA LYS A 114 -8.53 -8.94 -8.00
C LYS A 114 -7.66 -7.71 -8.12
N LEU A 115 -6.60 -7.82 -8.92
CA LEU A 115 -5.63 -6.73 -9.06
C LEU A 115 -6.21 -5.55 -9.81
N ALA A 116 -5.80 -4.34 -9.40
CA ALA A 116 -6.18 -3.12 -10.10
C ALA A 116 -5.45 -3.07 -11.44
N GLU A 117 -6.20 -2.91 -12.51
CA GLU A 117 -5.65 -2.86 -13.85
C GLU A 117 -4.70 -1.68 -13.98
N GLY A 118 -3.53 -1.92 -14.55
CA GLY A 118 -2.54 -0.86 -14.75
C GLY A 118 -1.64 -0.60 -13.56
N GLU A 119 -1.97 -1.13 -12.38
CA GLU A 119 -1.14 -0.91 -11.19
C GLU A 119 -0.26 -2.11 -10.88
N HIS A 120 -0.83 -3.31 -10.87
CA HIS A 120 -0.10 -4.54 -10.57
C HIS A 120 -0.44 -5.59 -11.62
N THR A 121 0.54 -6.45 -11.93
CA THR A 121 0.37 -7.48 -12.97
C THR A 121 0.25 -8.88 -12.42
N SER A 122 0.73 -9.12 -11.20
CA SER A 122 0.65 -10.44 -10.58
C SER A 122 0.73 -10.32 -9.08
N TYR A 123 0.32 -11.39 -8.39
CA TYR A 123 0.42 -11.43 -6.94
C TYR A 123 0.83 -12.83 -6.49
N ARG A 124 1.40 -12.88 -5.27
CA ARG A 124 1.80 -14.15 -4.64
C ARG A 124 1.54 -14.04 -3.15
N TRP A 125 1.23 -15.19 -2.56
CA TRP A 125 1.21 -15.35 -1.10
C TRP A 125 2.50 -16.05 -0.72
N LEU A 126 3.34 -15.41 0.07
CA LEU A 126 4.68 -15.91 0.39
C LEU A 126 4.88 -15.96 1.90
N PRO A 127 5.67 -16.94 2.41
CA PRO A 127 6.10 -16.87 3.81
C PRO A 127 6.73 -15.51 4.07
N TRP A 128 6.54 -14.98 5.29
CA TRP A 128 6.93 -13.60 5.56
C TRP A 128 8.43 -13.33 5.31
N GLN A 129 9.29 -14.36 5.52
CA GLN A 129 10.72 -14.20 5.25
C GLN A 129 10.99 -13.93 3.77
N GLU A 130 10.30 -14.66 2.90
CA GLU A 130 10.46 -14.46 1.45
C GLU A 130 9.88 -13.13 1.02
N ALA A 131 8.73 -12.75 1.59
CA ALA A 131 8.11 -11.47 1.28
C ALA A 131 9.03 -10.32 1.68
N ALA A 132 9.65 -10.41 2.87
CA ALA A 132 10.56 -9.37 3.34
C ALA A 132 11.77 -9.22 2.43
N ALA A 133 12.24 -10.33 1.85
CA ALA A 133 13.39 -10.28 0.95
C ALA A 133 13.07 -9.64 -0.40
N LEU A 134 11.80 -9.61 -0.79
CA LEU A 134 11.40 -9.03 -2.07
C LEU A 134 11.12 -7.54 -2.00
N THR A 135 10.73 -7.03 -0.84
CA THR A 135 10.34 -5.64 -0.74
C THR A 135 11.55 -4.73 -0.61
N LEU A 136 11.45 -3.53 -1.20
CA LEU A 136 12.48 -2.51 -1.07
C LEU A 136 12.25 -1.60 0.13
N SER A 137 11.08 -1.68 0.74
CA SER A 137 10.78 -0.91 1.94
C SER A 137 10.82 -1.86 3.13
N TRP A 138 11.42 -1.44 4.20
CA TRP A 138 11.54 -2.23 5.42
C TRP A 138 12.50 -3.40 5.28
#